data_95f5fb999831afd77d771935244dde8f
#
_entry.id   95f5fb999831afd77d771935244dde8f
#
_cell.length_a   1.000
_cell.length_b   1.000
_cell.length_c   1.000
_cell.angle_alpha   90.00
_cell.angle_beta   90.00
_cell.angle_gamma   90.00
#
_symmetry.space_group_name_H-M   'P 1'
#
loop_
_entity.id
_entity.type
_entity.pdbx_description
1 polymer ?
#
loop_
_entity_poly.entity_id
_entity_poly.type
_entity_poly.pdbx_seq_one_letter_code
_entity_poly.pdbx_strand_id
1 'polypeptide(L)'
;EVYLRLIEQALERGGQALLLVPEIALTPQLEARVSNRFQGARLVSLHSSLADGARAAGFLQALNGEADIVLGTRLSVFTPLPRLALIVVDEEHDPSFKQQEGMRYSARDVAVWRAKQRGVPIVLGSATPSLETWAAAQAGRYRLLELSCRAVAEAMPAVRCVDTRREKLQDGMSEHLLRAITARLERGEQSLIFLNRRGYAPVLACPSCGWVSRCPGCAANRVVHLADKRLRCHHCGREDHIPVACPTCGNQDIHPFGRGTQRLEEALTARFPQARILRVDRDSAKSQSRWHAVLEAIHKGEA
;
A
#
# COMPACT_ATOMS: atom_id res chain seq x y z
N GLU A 1 3.39 10.48 -16.26
CA GLU A 1 3.36 11.29 -17.51
C GLU A 1 2.14 10.94 -18.38
N VAL A 2 1.82 9.66 -18.64
CA VAL A 2 0.67 9.27 -19.46
C VAL A 2 -0.63 9.94 -18.99
N TYR A 3 -0.94 9.83 -17.70
CA TYR A 3 -2.15 10.44 -17.12
C TYR A 3 -2.17 11.97 -17.30
N LEU A 4 -1.04 12.63 -17.09
CA LEU A 4 -0.94 14.08 -17.23
C LEU A 4 -1.21 14.52 -18.67
N ARG A 5 -0.73 13.78 -19.67
CA ARG A 5 -1.03 14.05 -21.08
C ARG A 5 -2.51 13.87 -21.43
N LEU A 6 -3.14 12.84 -20.87
CA LEU A 6 -4.58 12.61 -21.09
C LEU A 6 -5.43 13.69 -20.40
N ILE A 7 -5.05 14.10 -19.19
CA ILE A 7 -5.70 15.22 -18.49
C ILE A 7 -5.56 16.50 -19.30
N GLU A 8 -4.37 16.81 -19.82
CA GLU A 8 -4.13 17.98 -20.68
C GLU A 8 -5.10 18.03 -21.86
N GLN A 9 -5.24 16.92 -22.59
CA GLN A 9 -6.18 16.81 -23.70
C GLN A 9 -7.66 16.99 -23.29
N ALA A 10 -8.01 16.52 -22.09
CA ALA A 10 -9.37 16.70 -21.57
C ALA A 10 -9.64 18.17 -21.24
N LEU A 11 -8.67 18.87 -20.63
CA LEU A 11 -8.76 20.29 -20.28
C LEU A 11 -8.80 21.19 -21.52
N GLU A 12 -7.96 20.92 -22.54
CA GLU A 12 -7.96 21.65 -23.82
C GLU A 12 -9.32 21.65 -24.51
N ARG A 13 -10.11 20.60 -24.28
CA ARG A 13 -11.49 20.48 -24.80
C ARG A 13 -12.52 21.10 -23.86
N GLY A 14 -12.11 21.84 -22.84
CA GLY A 14 -12.99 22.45 -21.84
C GLY A 14 -13.62 21.46 -20.86
N GLY A 15 -13.12 20.21 -20.81
CA GLY A 15 -13.61 19.16 -19.92
C GLY A 15 -13.00 19.20 -18.54
N GLN A 16 -13.52 18.35 -17.66
CA GLN A 16 -13.02 18.11 -16.30
C GLN A 16 -12.43 16.69 -16.22
N ALA A 17 -11.37 16.52 -15.44
CA ALA A 17 -10.75 15.22 -15.20
C ALA A 17 -10.92 14.76 -13.75
N LEU A 18 -11.25 13.49 -13.57
CA LEU A 18 -11.25 12.81 -12.27
C LEU A 18 -10.05 11.85 -12.20
N LEU A 19 -9.13 12.12 -11.29
CA LEU A 19 -7.99 11.24 -11.00
C LEU A 19 -8.18 10.58 -9.64
N LEU A 20 -8.42 9.28 -9.63
CA LEU A 20 -8.55 8.47 -8.43
C LEU A 20 -7.22 7.78 -8.13
N VAL A 21 -6.76 7.91 -6.89
CA VAL A 21 -5.54 7.29 -6.38
C VAL A 21 -5.81 6.58 -5.05
N PRO A 22 -5.01 5.54 -4.69
CA PRO A 22 -5.08 4.97 -3.34
C PRO A 22 -4.77 6.02 -2.26
N GLU A 23 -5.34 5.86 -1.06
CA GLU A 23 -5.10 6.80 0.05
C GLU A 23 -3.61 7.01 0.36
N ILE A 24 -2.82 5.96 0.29
CA ILE A 24 -1.36 6.00 0.54
C ILE A 24 -0.58 6.71 -0.58
N ALA A 25 -1.13 6.77 -1.79
CA ALA A 25 -0.51 7.41 -2.95
C ALA A 25 -0.84 8.92 -3.01
N LEU A 26 -1.89 9.36 -2.30
CA LEU A 26 -2.25 10.77 -2.24
C LEU A 26 -1.30 11.51 -1.30
N THR A 27 -0.21 11.98 -1.86
CA THR A 27 0.84 12.71 -1.15
C THR A 27 0.87 14.17 -1.58
N PRO A 28 1.37 15.09 -0.74
CA PRO A 28 1.59 16.49 -1.14
C PRO A 28 2.48 16.61 -2.38
N GLN A 29 3.42 15.66 -2.58
CA GLN A 29 4.25 15.63 -3.79
C GLN A 29 3.42 15.33 -5.05
N LEU A 30 2.43 14.45 -4.98
CA LEU A 30 1.54 14.17 -6.10
C LEU A 30 0.67 15.39 -6.42
N GLU A 31 0.08 16.02 -5.39
CA GLU A 31 -0.67 17.27 -5.56
C GLU A 31 0.18 18.35 -6.18
N ALA A 32 1.38 18.59 -5.65
CA ALA A 32 2.31 19.58 -6.20
C ALA A 32 2.71 19.25 -7.64
N ARG A 33 2.93 17.98 -7.97
CA ARG A 33 3.27 17.56 -9.35
C ARG A 33 2.12 17.87 -10.31
N VAL A 34 0.88 17.59 -9.94
CA VAL A 34 -0.30 17.87 -10.77
C VAL A 34 -0.49 19.39 -10.88
N SER A 35 -0.44 20.12 -9.76
CA SER A 35 -0.61 21.58 -9.73
C SER A 35 0.47 22.30 -10.55
N ASN A 36 1.74 21.91 -10.42
CA ASN A 36 2.84 22.51 -11.17
C ASN A 36 2.75 22.23 -12.68
N ARG A 37 2.19 21.07 -13.07
CA ARG A 37 1.99 20.73 -14.49
C ARG A 37 0.85 21.54 -15.12
N PHE A 38 -0.16 21.91 -14.34
CA PHE A 38 -1.38 22.57 -14.79
C PHE A 38 -1.58 23.93 -14.11
N GLN A 39 -0.61 24.86 -14.25
CA GLN A 39 -0.58 26.18 -13.61
C GLN A 39 -1.76 27.03 -14.09
N GLY A 40 -2.74 26.86 -14.49
CA GLY A 40 -3.92 27.64 -14.87
C GLY A 40 -5.23 26.91 -14.60
N ALA A 41 -5.12 25.63 -14.25
CA ALA A 41 -6.26 24.79 -13.93
C ALA A 41 -6.52 24.76 -12.42
N ARG A 42 -7.79 24.73 -12.03
CA ARG A 42 -8.20 24.58 -10.63
C ARG A 42 -8.17 23.12 -10.23
N LEU A 43 -7.19 22.76 -9.42
CA LEU A 43 -7.08 21.45 -8.80
C LEU A 43 -7.84 21.43 -7.48
N VAL A 44 -8.70 20.46 -7.29
CA VAL A 44 -9.38 20.14 -6.04
C VAL A 44 -8.98 18.77 -5.57
N SER A 45 -8.46 18.67 -4.32
CA SER A 45 -8.16 17.40 -3.68
C SER A 45 -9.26 16.98 -2.73
N LEU A 46 -9.69 15.71 -2.80
CA LEU A 46 -10.76 15.16 -1.96
C LEU A 46 -10.34 13.84 -1.32
N HIS A 47 -10.10 13.85 -0.01
CA HIS A 47 -9.70 12.68 0.77
C HIS A 47 -10.19 12.73 2.21
N SER A 48 -10.10 11.61 2.92
CA SER A 48 -10.62 11.43 4.29
C SER A 48 -9.93 12.30 5.34
N SER A 49 -8.67 12.71 5.12
CA SER A 49 -7.88 13.53 6.06
C SER A 49 -8.18 15.02 5.98
N LEU A 50 -8.98 15.47 5.00
CA LEU A 50 -9.40 16.88 4.93
C LEU A 50 -10.42 17.20 6.00
N ALA A 51 -10.34 18.42 6.54
CA ALA A 51 -11.41 18.98 7.37
C ALA A 51 -12.74 19.01 6.61
N ASP A 52 -13.85 18.79 7.29
CA ASP A 52 -15.18 18.67 6.69
C ASP A 52 -15.55 19.90 5.83
N GLY A 53 -15.24 21.11 6.31
CA GLY A 53 -15.48 22.35 5.58
C GLY A 53 -14.68 22.44 4.28
N ALA A 54 -13.41 22.07 4.28
CA ALA A 54 -12.57 22.06 3.08
C ALA A 54 -13.06 21.01 2.08
N ARG A 55 -13.47 19.83 2.56
CA ARG A 55 -14.04 18.78 1.72
C ARG A 55 -15.36 19.20 1.09
N ALA A 56 -16.24 19.85 1.86
CA ALA A 56 -17.51 20.39 1.34
C ALA A 56 -17.28 21.49 0.30
N ALA A 57 -16.36 22.42 0.56
CA ALA A 57 -16.01 23.49 -0.39
C ALA A 57 -15.47 22.90 -1.71
N GLY A 58 -14.54 21.94 -1.64
CA GLY A 58 -14.02 21.27 -2.83
C GLY A 58 -15.08 20.50 -3.62
N PHE A 59 -16.02 19.85 -2.92
CA PHE A 59 -17.15 19.18 -3.55
C PHE A 59 -18.06 20.15 -4.29
N LEU A 60 -18.37 21.30 -3.68
CA LEU A 60 -19.19 22.36 -4.30
C LEU A 60 -18.49 22.98 -5.51
N GLN A 61 -17.18 23.24 -5.44
CA GLN A 61 -16.40 23.71 -6.60
C GLN A 61 -16.47 22.72 -7.77
N ALA A 62 -16.37 21.43 -7.48
CA ALA A 62 -16.50 20.40 -8.49
C ALA A 62 -17.91 20.35 -9.10
N LEU A 63 -18.96 20.43 -8.27
CA LEU A 63 -20.37 20.45 -8.65
C LEU A 63 -20.69 21.66 -9.54
N ASN A 64 -20.18 22.83 -9.20
CA ASN A 64 -20.41 24.08 -9.95
C ASN A 64 -19.59 24.15 -11.26
N GLY A 65 -18.74 23.14 -11.52
CA GLY A 65 -17.87 23.12 -12.69
C GLY A 65 -16.66 24.06 -12.57
N GLU A 66 -16.39 24.56 -11.37
CA GLU A 66 -15.25 25.45 -11.11
C GLU A 66 -13.91 24.68 -11.02
N ALA A 67 -13.94 23.44 -10.56
CA ALA A 67 -12.76 22.58 -10.55
C ALA A 67 -12.53 22.00 -11.95
N ASP A 68 -11.31 22.06 -12.45
CA ASP A 68 -10.91 21.45 -13.72
C ASP A 68 -10.37 20.04 -13.52
N ILE A 69 -9.66 19.82 -12.41
CA ILE A 69 -9.12 18.52 -12.03
C ILE A 69 -9.59 18.19 -10.61
N VAL A 70 -10.17 17.02 -10.42
CA VAL A 70 -10.43 16.46 -9.10
C VAL A 70 -9.47 15.30 -8.87
N LEU A 71 -8.57 15.47 -7.91
CA LEU A 71 -7.68 14.42 -7.40
C LEU A 71 -8.27 13.88 -6.12
N GLY A 72 -8.50 12.58 -6.04
CA GLY A 72 -9.12 12.06 -4.83
C GLY A 72 -8.98 10.57 -4.62
N THR A 73 -9.48 10.14 -3.47
CA THR A 73 -9.48 8.74 -3.07
C THR A 73 -10.84 8.10 -3.35
N ARG A 74 -11.08 6.92 -2.80
CA ARG A 74 -12.28 6.10 -3.05
C ARG A 74 -13.61 6.85 -3.13
N LEU A 75 -13.90 7.73 -2.17
CA LEU A 75 -15.18 8.46 -2.14
C LEU A 75 -15.34 9.47 -3.26
N SER A 76 -14.24 9.96 -3.81
CA SER A 76 -14.25 10.97 -4.87
C SER A 76 -14.86 10.46 -6.19
N VAL A 77 -15.06 9.14 -6.32
CA VAL A 77 -15.78 8.57 -7.46
C VAL A 77 -17.22 9.08 -7.57
N PHE A 78 -17.80 9.58 -6.49
CA PHE A 78 -19.17 10.16 -6.47
C PHE A 78 -19.21 11.67 -6.66
N THR A 79 -18.07 12.34 -6.77
CA THR A 79 -18.02 13.79 -6.94
C THR A 79 -18.70 14.18 -8.25
N PRO A 80 -19.72 15.06 -8.21
CA PRO A 80 -20.38 15.51 -9.42
C PRO A 80 -19.46 16.40 -10.25
N LEU A 81 -19.35 16.08 -11.53
CA LEU A 81 -18.54 16.80 -12.51
C LEU A 81 -19.39 17.03 -13.75
N PRO A 82 -19.95 18.22 -13.93
CA PRO A 82 -20.88 18.50 -15.05
C PRO A 82 -20.19 18.39 -16.42
N ARG A 83 -18.91 18.74 -16.51
CA ARG A 83 -18.09 18.68 -17.73
C ARG A 83 -17.11 17.50 -17.72
N LEU A 84 -17.41 16.40 -17.00
CA LEU A 84 -16.54 15.22 -16.93
C LEU A 84 -16.17 14.74 -18.34
N ALA A 85 -14.87 14.70 -18.62
CA ALA A 85 -14.32 14.29 -19.91
C ALA A 85 -13.31 13.12 -19.83
N LEU A 86 -12.77 12.86 -18.63
CA LEU A 86 -11.80 11.80 -18.40
C LEU A 86 -11.90 11.28 -16.97
N ILE A 87 -11.82 9.96 -16.81
CA ILE A 87 -11.56 9.32 -15.51
C ILE A 87 -10.25 8.55 -15.59
N VAL A 88 -9.40 8.72 -14.58
CA VAL A 88 -8.18 7.92 -14.39
C VAL A 88 -8.25 7.25 -13.04
N VAL A 89 -7.97 5.95 -12.97
CA VAL A 89 -7.83 5.19 -11.73
C VAL A 89 -6.42 4.63 -11.71
N ASP A 90 -5.57 5.21 -10.87
CA ASP A 90 -4.20 4.75 -10.69
C ASP A 90 -4.16 3.62 -9.65
N GLU A 91 -3.25 2.65 -9.85
CA GLU A 91 -3.16 1.43 -9.03
C GLU A 91 -4.55 0.78 -8.82
N GLU A 92 -5.27 0.53 -9.92
CA GLU A 92 -6.67 0.07 -9.92
C GLU A 92 -6.91 -1.20 -9.11
N HIS A 93 -5.86 -2.00 -8.90
CA HIS A 93 -5.88 -3.23 -8.12
C HIS A 93 -5.88 -3.00 -6.61
N ASP A 94 -5.61 -1.77 -6.14
CA ASP A 94 -5.45 -1.48 -4.71
C ASP A 94 -6.75 -1.74 -3.94
N PRO A 95 -6.71 -2.56 -2.86
CA PRO A 95 -7.89 -2.91 -2.08
C PRO A 95 -8.54 -1.71 -1.38
N SER A 96 -7.86 -0.56 -1.26
CA SER A 96 -8.44 0.65 -0.67
C SER A 96 -9.60 1.22 -1.48
N PHE A 97 -9.69 0.89 -2.78
CA PHE A 97 -10.85 1.24 -3.61
C PHE A 97 -12.12 0.48 -3.24
N LYS A 98 -12.02 -0.60 -2.45
CA LYS A 98 -13.17 -1.38 -2.01
C LYS A 98 -13.68 -0.93 -0.64
N GLN A 99 -14.92 -0.45 -0.57
CA GLN A 99 -15.59 -0.13 0.69
C GLN A 99 -15.93 -1.41 1.43
N GLN A 100 -15.44 -1.55 2.67
CA GLN A 100 -15.62 -2.74 3.49
C GLN A 100 -16.80 -2.62 4.45
N GLU A 101 -17.16 -1.41 4.86
CA GLU A 101 -18.19 -1.12 5.85
C GLU A 101 -19.37 -0.36 5.23
N GLY A 102 -20.56 -0.56 5.74
CA GLY A 102 -21.78 0.07 5.23
C GLY A 102 -22.15 -0.40 3.83
N MET A 103 -22.44 0.54 2.93
CA MET A 103 -22.71 0.25 1.52
C MET A 103 -21.43 -0.20 0.85
N ARG A 104 -21.34 -1.48 0.52
CA ARG A 104 -20.17 -2.08 -0.11
C ARG A 104 -20.16 -1.79 -1.61
N TYR A 105 -19.10 -1.15 -2.09
CA TYR A 105 -18.85 -0.87 -3.50
C TYR A 105 -17.35 -0.89 -3.80
N SER A 106 -17.01 -0.98 -5.07
CA SER A 106 -15.67 -0.76 -5.59
C SER A 106 -15.66 0.56 -6.35
N ALA A 107 -14.81 1.51 -5.93
CA ALA A 107 -14.70 2.79 -6.62
C ALA A 107 -14.20 2.63 -8.07
N ARG A 108 -13.32 1.66 -8.33
CA ARG A 108 -12.91 1.27 -9.69
C ARG A 108 -14.12 0.90 -10.54
N ASP A 109 -14.98 0.00 -10.03
CA ASP A 109 -16.11 -0.50 -10.80
C ASP A 109 -17.18 0.59 -11.00
N VAL A 110 -17.41 1.43 -9.98
CA VAL A 110 -18.27 2.62 -10.09
C VAL A 110 -17.70 3.60 -11.12
N ALA A 111 -16.37 3.81 -11.14
CA ALA A 111 -15.71 4.69 -12.13
C ALA A 111 -15.93 4.17 -13.56
N VAL A 112 -15.78 2.87 -13.79
CA VAL A 112 -16.04 2.22 -15.09
C VAL A 112 -17.50 2.41 -15.50
N TRP A 113 -18.44 2.14 -14.58
CA TRP A 113 -19.87 2.34 -14.84
C TRP A 113 -20.17 3.81 -15.17
N ARG A 114 -19.63 4.74 -14.39
CA ARG A 114 -19.81 6.18 -14.57
C ARG A 114 -19.27 6.67 -15.91
N ALA A 115 -18.07 6.21 -16.29
CA ALA A 115 -17.47 6.51 -17.59
C ALA A 115 -18.37 6.05 -18.74
N LYS A 116 -18.88 4.82 -18.64
CA LYS A 116 -19.82 4.27 -19.64
C LYS A 116 -21.10 5.11 -19.72
N GLN A 117 -21.71 5.47 -18.59
CA GLN A 117 -22.96 6.28 -18.56
C GLN A 117 -22.75 7.67 -19.15
N ARG A 118 -21.58 8.26 -18.98
CA ARG A 118 -21.24 9.59 -19.50
C ARG A 118 -20.63 9.57 -20.89
N GLY A 119 -20.35 8.40 -21.46
CA GLY A 119 -19.69 8.27 -22.76
C GLY A 119 -18.28 8.85 -22.79
N VAL A 120 -17.56 8.83 -21.66
CA VAL A 120 -16.21 9.38 -21.52
C VAL A 120 -15.17 8.28 -21.36
N PRO A 121 -13.93 8.52 -21.81
CA PRO A 121 -12.85 7.54 -21.62
C PRO A 121 -12.51 7.36 -20.14
N ILE A 122 -12.13 6.13 -19.80
CA ILE A 122 -11.55 5.79 -18.52
C ILE A 122 -10.22 5.04 -18.74
N VAL A 123 -9.23 5.35 -17.91
CA VAL A 123 -7.94 4.66 -17.88
C VAL A 123 -7.78 4.00 -16.53
N LEU A 124 -7.55 2.69 -16.55
CA LEU A 124 -7.19 1.90 -15.37
C LEU A 124 -5.69 1.59 -15.46
N GLY A 125 -4.91 2.18 -14.56
CA GLY A 125 -3.46 2.00 -14.54
C GLY A 125 -3.02 1.06 -13.43
N SER A 126 -2.12 0.15 -13.73
CA SER A 126 -1.49 -0.73 -12.74
C SER A 126 -0.25 -1.40 -13.31
N ALA A 127 0.74 -1.66 -12.47
CA ALA A 127 1.84 -2.56 -12.78
C ALA A 127 1.45 -4.03 -12.57
N THR A 128 0.43 -4.28 -11.72
CA THR A 128 -0.08 -5.59 -11.33
C THR A 128 -1.62 -5.59 -11.39
N PRO A 129 -2.23 -5.60 -12.57
CA PRO A 129 -3.68 -5.48 -12.72
C PRO A 129 -4.45 -6.50 -11.89
N SER A 130 -5.63 -6.11 -11.40
CA SER A 130 -6.55 -7.05 -10.75
C SER A 130 -7.00 -8.15 -11.71
N LEU A 131 -7.34 -9.31 -11.18
CA LEU A 131 -7.78 -10.44 -12.01
C LEU A 131 -9.03 -10.08 -12.84
N GLU A 132 -9.94 -9.30 -12.30
CA GLU A 132 -11.15 -8.85 -12.97
C GLU A 132 -10.83 -7.93 -14.16
N THR A 133 -9.94 -6.95 -13.96
CA THR A 133 -9.51 -6.03 -15.02
C THR A 133 -8.70 -6.78 -16.09
N TRP A 134 -7.80 -7.65 -15.68
CA TRP A 134 -7.04 -8.50 -16.59
C TRP A 134 -7.94 -9.40 -17.44
N ALA A 135 -8.88 -10.11 -16.82
CA ALA A 135 -9.84 -10.95 -17.53
C ALA A 135 -10.71 -10.13 -18.51
N ALA A 136 -11.10 -8.90 -18.13
CA ALA A 136 -11.86 -8.02 -19.01
C ALA A 136 -11.02 -7.57 -20.22
N ALA A 137 -9.74 -7.32 -20.06
CA ALA A 137 -8.81 -6.98 -21.13
C ALA A 137 -8.59 -8.19 -22.07
N GLN A 138 -8.33 -9.38 -21.52
CA GLN A 138 -8.16 -10.61 -22.30
C GLN A 138 -9.42 -10.97 -23.09
N ALA A 139 -10.60 -10.69 -22.56
CA ALA A 139 -11.88 -10.89 -23.24
C ALA A 139 -12.22 -9.79 -24.27
N GLY A 140 -11.32 -8.84 -24.52
CA GLY A 140 -11.52 -7.72 -25.46
C GLY A 140 -12.54 -6.66 -25.01
N ARG A 141 -13.02 -6.72 -23.76
CA ARG A 141 -13.92 -5.70 -23.20
C ARG A 141 -13.20 -4.39 -22.87
N TYR A 142 -11.91 -4.49 -22.54
CA TYR A 142 -11.02 -3.35 -22.33
C TYR A 142 -9.87 -3.42 -23.33
N ARG A 143 -9.44 -2.27 -23.80
CA ARG A 143 -8.22 -2.18 -24.62
C ARG A 143 -7.01 -2.25 -23.69
N LEU A 144 -6.17 -3.26 -23.86
CA LEU A 144 -4.89 -3.37 -23.16
C LEU A 144 -3.85 -2.45 -23.83
N LEU A 145 -3.20 -1.63 -23.01
CA LEU A 145 -2.06 -0.79 -23.39
C LEU A 145 -0.89 -1.13 -22.49
N GLU A 146 0.22 -1.55 -23.06
CA GLU A 146 1.41 -1.95 -22.32
C GLU A 146 2.53 -0.92 -22.49
N LEU A 147 3.14 -0.52 -21.37
CA LEU A 147 4.37 0.24 -21.34
C LEU A 147 5.54 -0.73 -21.18
N SER A 148 6.03 -1.26 -22.29
CA SER A 148 7.08 -2.30 -22.32
C SER A 148 8.48 -1.76 -21.98
N CYS A 149 8.71 -0.47 -22.15
CA CYS A 149 9.99 0.17 -21.85
C CYS A 149 9.91 0.98 -20.57
N ARG A 150 10.92 0.90 -19.72
CA ARG A 150 11.08 1.80 -18.57
C ARG A 150 11.43 3.20 -19.05
N ALA A 151 10.94 4.22 -18.35
CA ALA A 151 11.26 5.62 -18.66
C ALA A 151 12.77 5.92 -18.48
N VAL A 152 13.40 5.23 -17.53
CA VAL A 152 14.86 5.23 -17.33
C VAL A 152 15.36 3.83 -17.67
N ALA A 153 16.31 3.75 -18.58
CA ALA A 153 16.88 2.48 -19.08
C ALA A 153 17.85 1.85 -18.06
N GLU A 154 17.33 1.52 -16.87
CA GLU A 154 18.06 0.79 -15.85
C GLU A 154 17.76 -0.70 -15.95
N ALA A 155 18.78 -1.52 -15.70
CA ALA A 155 18.62 -2.97 -15.61
C ALA A 155 17.62 -3.32 -14.50
N MET A 156 16.91 -4.44 -14.69
CA MET A 156 16.06 -4.97 -13.62
C MET A 156 16.93 -5.31 -12.40
N PRO A 157 16.46 -5.02 -11.17
CA PRO A 157 17.19 -5.42 -9.98
C PRO A 157 17.32 -6.94 -9.93
N ALA A 158 18.48 -7.42 -9.47
CA ALA A 158 18.69 -8.84 -9.26
C ALA A 158 17.80 -9.32 -8.10
N VAL A 159 16.95 -10.31 -8.36
CA VAL A 159 16.07 -10.91 -7.35
C VAL A 159 16.66 -12.24 -6.91
N ARG A 160 16.83 -12.43 -5.59
CA ARG A 160 17.30 -13.66 -4.99
C ARG A 160 16.29 -14.17 -3.95
N CYS A 161 15.80 -15.38 -4.15
CA CYS A 161 14.97 -16.07 -3.17
C CYS A 161 15.86 -16.90 -2.23
N VAL A 162 15.62 -16.80 -0.92
CA VAL A 162 16.31 -17.55 0.11
C VAL A 162 15.30 -18.41 0.85
N ASP A 163 15.52 -19.75 0.88
CA ASP A 163 14.67 -20.68 1.64
C ASP A 163 15.05 -20.65 3.13
N THR A 164 14.33 -19.84 3.88
CA THR A 164 14.55 -19.64 5.32
C THR A 164 14.30 -20.88 6.18
N ARG A 165 13.74 -21.96 5.64
CA ARG A 165 13.59 -23.25 6.34
C ARG A 165 14.92 -24.01 6.42
N ARG A 166 15.82 -23.73 5.50
CA ARG A 166 17.13 -24.38 5.38
C ARG A 166 18.26 -23.58 6.01
N GLU A 167 18.00 -22.38 6.49
CA GLU A 167 18.99 -21.50 7.07
C GLU A 167 18.70 -21.21 8.54
N LYS A 168 19.75 -21.13 9.34
CA LYS A 168 19.65 -20.65 10.72
C LYS A 168 19.44 -19.13 10.69
N LEU A 169 18.27 -18.68 11.11
CA LEU A 169 17.94 -17.26 11.15
C LEU A 169 18.51 -16.62 12.42
N GLN A 170 19.20 -15.50 12.26
CA GLN A 170 19.62 -14.61 13.33
C GLN A 170 18.61 -13.47 13.42
N ASP A 171 17.89 -13.39 14.53
CA ASP A 171 16.84 -12.37 14.71
C ASP A 171 15.79 -12.27 13.58
N GLY A 172 15.52 -13.42 12.93
CA GLY A 172 14.59 -13.52 11.81
C GLY A 172 15.18 -13.14 10.45
N MET A 173 16.48 -12.87 10.41
CA MET A 173 17.23 -12.53 9.20
C MET A 173 18.15 -13.68 8.81
N SER A 174 18.21 -13.98 7.51
CA SER A 174 19.15 -14.97 6.98
C SER A 174 20.56 -14.39 6.90
N GLU A 175 21.56 -15.25 6.93
CA GLU A 175 22.96 -14.84 6.77
C GLU A 175 23.19 -14.14 5.42
N HIS A 176 22.49 -14.58 4.36
CA HIS A 176 22.54 -13.94 3.06
C HIS A 176 22.01 -12.50 3.09
N LEU A 177 20.92 -12.24 3.82
CA LEU A 177 20.37 -10.90 3.99
C LEU A 177 21.35 -10.01 4.76
N LEU A 178 21.90 -10.51 5.87
CA LEU A 178 22.85 -9.77 6.70
C LEU A 178 24.10 -9.37 5.90
N ARG A 179 24.67 -10.30 5.13
CA ARG A 179 25.80 -9.98 4.23
C ARG A 179 25.45 -8.95 3.17
N ALA A 180 24.25 -9.05 2.60
CA ALA A 180 23.81 -8.07 1.60
C ALA A 180 23.69 -6.66 2.20
N ILE A 181 23.15 -6.54 3.42
CA ILE A 181 23.07 -5.27 4.15
C ILE A 181 24.48 -4.73 4.43
N THR A 182 25.37 -5.58 4.99
CA THR A 182 26.76 -5.19 5.27
C THR A 182 27.45 -4.62 4.02
N ALA A 183 27.36 -5.35 2.90
CA ALA A 183 27.99 -4.91 1.65
C ALA A 183 27.42 -3.59 1.11
N ARG A 184 26.15 -3.25 1.40
CA ARG A 184 25.55 -1.96 1.02
C ARG A 184 26.05 -0.83 1.93
N LEU A 185 26.07 -1.07 3.23
CA LEU A 185 26.57 -0.11 4.22
C LEU A 185 28.03 0.25 3.95
N GLU A 186 28.89 -0.73 3.63
CA GLU A 186 30.30 -0.49 3.26
C GLU A 186 30.48 0.41 2.04
N ARG A 187 29.47 0.45 1.16
CA ARG A 187 29.46 1.34 -0.03
C ARG A 187 28.79 2.68 0.22
N GLY A 188 28.30 2.92 1.43
CA GLY A 188 27.48 4.10 1.74
C GLY A 188 26.10 4.09 1.08
N GLU A 189 25.59 2.90 0.71
CA GLU A 189 24.29 2.71 0.09
C GLU A 189 23.22 2.42 1.16
N GLN A 190 21.98 2.78 0.87
CA GLN A 190 20.83 2.51 1.74
C GLN A 190 20.26 1.10 1.53
N SER A 191 19.66 0.55 2.58
CA SER A 191 18.95 -0.74 2.53
C SER A 191 17.52 -0.59 3.04
N LEU A 192 16.53 -0.99 2.25
CA LEU A 192 15.12 -1.06 2.67
C LEU A 192 14.75 -2.48 3.07
N ILE A 193 14.40 -2.67 4.34
CA ILE A 193 13.95 -3.97 4.86
C ILE A 193 12.44 -3.93 5.04
N PHE A 194 11.73 -4.68 4.19
CA PHE A 194 10.28 -4.74 4.21
C PHE A 194 9.78 -5.98 4.95
N LEU A 195 9.04 -5.75 6.04
CA LEU A 195 8.32 -6.78 6.76
C LEU A 195 6.85 -6.76 6.36
N ASN A 196 6.43 -7.74 5.57
CA ASN A 196 5.01 -7.90 5.20
C ASN A 196 4.19 -8.51 6.36
N ARG A 197 4.30 -7.94 7.56
CA ARG A 197 3.49 -8.34 8.72
C ARG A 197 2.96 -7.11 9.42
N ARG A 198 1.65 -6.97 9.42
CA ARG A 198 0.97 -5.96 10.25
C ARG A 198 1.01 -6.44 11.71
N GLY A 199 1.55 -5.58 12.59
CA GLY A 199 1.37 -5.68 14.04
C GLY A 199 2.35 -6.59 14.77
N TYR A 200 2.52 -6.24 16.04
CA TYR A 200 3.23 -7.00 17.09
C TYR A 200 2.37 -8.17 17.57
N ALA A 201 2.06 -9.08 16.67
CA ALA A 201 1.21 -10.20 17.00
C ALA A 201 2.00 -11.52 16.78
N PRO A 202 2.72 -12.02 17.80
CA PRO A 202 3.42 -13.28 17.68
C PRO A 202 2.43 -14.41 17.46
N VAL A 203 2.62 -15.12 16.37
CA VAL A 203 1.93 -16.38 16.09
C VAL A 203 2.70 -17.50 16.75
N LEU A 204 2.02 -18.44 17.39
CA LEU A 204 2.71 -19.60 17.94
C LEU A 204 3.12 -20.53 16.80
N ALA A 205 4.40 -20.92 16.78
CA ALA A 205 4.95 -21.81 15.76
C ALA A 205 5.82 -22.92 16.38
N CYS A 206 5.87 -24.03 15.69
CA CYS A 206 6.73 -25.14 16.03
C CYS A 206 7.94 -25.17 15.08
N PRO A 207 9.18 -25.09 15.58
CA PRO A 207 10.37 -25.13 14.75
C PRO A 207 10.63 -26.50 14.12
N SER A 208 10.13 -27.57 14.74
CA SER A 208 10.38 -28.94 14.28
C SER A 208 9.54 -29.35 13.08
N CYS A 209 8.25 -28.98 13.04
CA CYS A 209 7.36 -29.39 11.95
C CYS A 209 6.78 -28.23 11.14
N GLY A 210 7.09 -26.98 11.50
CA GLY A 210 6.55 -25.81 10.82
C GLY A 210 5.07 -25.51 11.13
N TRP A 211 4.47 -26.20 12.12
CA TRP A 211 3.10 -25.89 12.55
C TRP A 211 2.98 -24.43 13.01
N VAL A 212 1.88 -23.81 12.65
CA VAL A 212 1.53 -22.43 13.02
C VAL A 212 0.11 -22.41 13.59
N SER A 213 -0.14 -21.61 14.64
CA SER A 213 -1.42 -21.49 15.31
C SER A 213 -2.49 -20.84 14.41
N ARG A 214 -3.06 -21.59 13.46
CA ARG A 214 -4.15 -21.16 12.61
C ARG A 214 -5.49 -21.24 13.36
N CYS A 215 -6.41 -20.37 13.03
CA CYS A 215 -7.77 -20.42 13.56
C CYS A 215 -8.57 -21.53 12.85
N PRO A 216 -9.18 -22.46 13.59
CA PRO A 216 -10.00 -23.51 12.98
C PRO A 216 -11.31 -22.98 12.38
N GLY A 217 -11.76 -21.78 12.79
CA GLY A 217 -13.01 -21.21 12.30
C GLY A 217 -12.90 -20.33 11.04
N CYS A 218 -11.71 -19.78 10.73
CA CYS A 218 -11.56 -18.84 9.60
C CYS A 218 -10.19 -18.91 8.90
N ALA A 219 -9.35 -19.88 9.24
CA ALA A 219 -8.00 -20.08 8.69
C ALA A 219 -7.00 -18.89 8.87
N ALA A 220 -7.39 -17.77 9.50
CA ALA A 220 -6.47 -16.70 9.88
C ALA A 220 -5.51 -17.18 10.98
N ASN A 221 -4.35 -16.56 11.09
CA ASN A 221 -3.45 -16.88 12.18
C ASN A 221 -3.96 -16.32 13.51
N ARG A 222 -3.87 -17.12 14.57
CA ARG A 222 -4.18 -16.70 15.94
C ARG A 222 -2.95 -16.08 16.58
N VAL A 223 -3.17 -15.01 17.31
CA VAL A 223 -2.18 -14.19 17.99
C VAL A 223 -2.02 -14.65 19.42
N VAL A 224 -0.77 -14.73 19.89
CA VAL A 224 -0.44 -15.00 21.29
C VAL A 224 -0.59 -13.73 22.11
N HIS A 225 -1.48 -13.76 23.08
CA HIS A 225 -1.62 -12.73 24.12
C HIS A 225 -0.95 -13.26 25.39
N LEU A 226 0.30 -12.84 25.62
CA LEU A 226 1.11 -13.35 26.74
C LEU A 226 0.53 -12.96 28.12
N ALA A 227 -0.07 -11.77 28.22
CA ALA A 227 -0.68 -11.32 29.47
C ALA A 227 -1.83 -12.23 29.91
N ASP A 228 -2.65 -12.67 28.96
CA ASP A 228 -3.82 -13.49 29.22
C ASP A 228 -3.55 -15.01 29.04
N LYS A 229 -2.34 -15.36 28.59
CA LYS A 229 -1.95 -16.74 28.20
C LYS A 229 -2.92 -17.38 27.22
N ARG A 230 -3.43 -16.61 26.23
CA ARG A 230 -4.43 -17.04 25.26
C ARG A 230 -3.98 -16.81 23.81
N LEU A 231 -4.53 -17.66 22.94
CA LEU A 231 -4.49 -17.45 21.48
C LEU A 231 -5.79 -16.81 21.05
N ARG A 232 -5.75 -15.63 20.42
CA ARG A 232 -6.93 -14.93 19.90
C ARG A 232 -6.89 -14.80 18.39
N CYS A 233 -8.01 -15.02 17.75
CA CYS A 233 -8.20 -14.72 16.35
C CYS A 233 -8.81 -13.32 16.20
N HIS A 234 -8.07 -12.36 15.70
CA HIS A 234 -8.58 -11.00 15.48
C HIS A 234 -9.53 -10.88 14.28
N HIS A 235 -9.75 -11.96 13.53
CA HIS A 235 -10.69 -11.97 12.42
C HIS A 235 -12.11 -12.42 12.86
N CYS A 236 -12.22 -13.49 13.63
CA CYS A 236 -13.52 -14.04 14.05
C CYS A 236 -13.75 -14.01 15.57
N GLY A 237 -12.83 -13.46 16.36
CA GLY A 237 -12.95 -13.33 17.81
C GLY A 237 -12.70 -14.62 18.61
N ARG A 238 -12.45 -15.76 17.96
CA ARG A 238 -12.25 -17.02 18.66
C ARG A 238 -11.00 -17.00 19.54
N GLU A 239 -11.15 -17.49 20.76
CA GLU A 239 -10.09 -17.61 21.75
C GLU A 239 -9.87 -19.07 22.14
N ASP A 240 -8.60 -19.44 22.34
CA ASP A 240 -8.21 -20.76 22.83
C ASP A 240 -7.02 -20.62 23.81
N HIS A 241 -6.75 -21.63 24.60
CA HIS A 241 -5.55 -21.69 25.44
C HIS A 241 -4.30 -21.89 24.58
N ILE A 242 -3.15 -21.41 25.07
CA ILE A 242 -1.84 -21.73 24.49
C ILE A 242 -1.58 -23.22 24.73
N PRO A 243 -1.37 -24.05 23.69
CA PRO A 243 -1.09 -25.45 23.88
C PRO A 243 0.28 -25.63 24.55
N VAL A 244 0.41 -26.66 25.39
CA VAL A 244 1.68 -27.01 26.09
C VAL A 244 2.68 -27.64 25.15
N ALA A 245 2.21 -28.30 24.10
CA ALA A 245 3.03 -28.93 23.08
C ALA A 245 2.42 -28.73 21.68
N CYS A 246 3.22 -28.89 20.64
CA CYS A 246 2.77 -28.79 19.27
C CYS A 246 1.64 -29.82 18.98
N PRO A 247 0.44 -29.37 18.53
CA PRO A 247 -0.65 -30.29 18.23
C PRO A 247 -0.38 -31.27 17.08
N THR A 248 0.65 -30.97 16.26
CA THR A 248 1.00 -31.79 15.09
C THR A 248 2.08 -32.83 15.38
N CYS A 249 3.13 -32.46 16.12
CA CYS A 249 4.30 -33.36 16.31
C CYS A 249 4.66 -33.62 17.80
N GLY A 250 3.91 -33.03 18.74
CA GLY A 250 4.17 -33.22 20.17
C GLY A 250 5.40 -32.47 20.73
N ASN A 251 6.12 -31.72 19.92
CA ASN A 251 7.27 -30.94 20.38
C ASN A 251 6.83 -29.89 21.40
N GLN A 252 7.51 -29.84 22.54
CA GLN A 252 7.23 -28.86 23.59
C GLN A 252 7.88 -27.49 23.31
N ASP A 253 8.88 -27.43 22.44
CA ASP A 253 9.54 -26.18 22.05
C ASP A 253 8.69 -25.43 21.00
N ILE A 254 7.51 -25.00 21.43
CA ILE A 254 6.66 -24.09 20.66
C ILE A 254 6.79 -22.69 21.23
N HIS A 255 7.11 -21.73 20.38
CA HIS A 255 7.34 -20.36 20.82
C HIS A 255 6.65 -19.35 19.93
N PRO A 256 6.40 -18.13 20.44
CA PRO A 256 5.87 -17.05 19.63
C PRO A 256 6.82 -16.71 18.48
N PHE A 257 6.36 -16.94 17.26
CA PHE A 257 7.08 -16.65 16.03
C PHE A 257 6.46 -15.42 15.36
N GLY A 258 7.25 -14.46 15.08
CA GLY A 258 6.85 -13.20 14.47
C GLY A 258 7.42 -12.04 15.28
N ARG A 259 8.32 -11.33 14.64
CA ARG A 259 8.97 -10.17 15.25
C ARG A 259 8.32 -8.93 14.65
N GLY A 260 7.87 -8.01 15.48
CA GLY A 260 7.41 -6.70 15.04
C GLY A 260 8.58 -5.86 14.51
N THR A 261 8.26 -4.80 13.81
CA THR A 261 9.23 -3.82 13.29
C THR A 261 10.17 -3.30 14.37
N GLN A 262 9.69 -3.13 15.62
CA GLN A 262 10.49 -2.67 16.75
C GLN A 262 11.63 -3.65 17.10
N ARG A 263 11.34 -4.94 17.18
CA ARG A 263 12.38 -5.95 17.50
C ARG A 263 13.40 -6.11 16.37
N LEU A 264 12.96 -5.91 15.13
CA LEU A 264 13.87 -5.87 13.99
C LEU A 264 14.78 -4.63 14.07
N GLU A 265 14.24 -3.47 14.40
CA GLU A 265 15.00 -2.25 14.63
C GLU A 265 16.06 -2.45 15.72
N GLU A 266 15.67 -3.02 16.88
CA GLU A 266 16.60 -3.33 17.99
C GLU A 266 17.72 -4.28 17.54
N ALA A 267 17.39 -5.36 16.82
CA ALA A 267 18.37 -6.33 16.32
C ALA A 267 19.33 -5.71 15.29
N LEU A 268 18.82 -4.89 14.38
CA LEU A 268 19.64 -4.18 13.40
C LEU A 268 20.53 -3.13 14.05
N THR A 269 20.01 -2.37 15.04
CA THR A 269 20.80 -1.39 15.79
C THR A 269 21.94 -2.05 16.57
N ALA A 270 21.69 -3.19 17.17
CA ALA A 270 22.73 -3.95 17.87
C ALA A 270 23.79 -4.51 16.90
N ARG A 271 23.38 -4.92 15.70
CA ARG A 271 24.26 -5.51 14.68
C ARG A 271 25.07 -4.47 13.91
N PHE A 272 24.46 -3.32 13.64
CA PHE A 272 25.03 -2.23 12.85
C PHE A 272 25.02 -0.91 13.63
N PRO A 273 25.82 -0.80 14.71
CA PRO A 273 25.75 0.38 15.62
C PRO A 273 26.16 1.69 14.95
N GLN A 274 26.86 1.64 13.83
CA GLN A 274 27.28 2.80 13.05
C GLN A 274 26.24 3.22 12.00
N ALA A 275 25.21 2.40 11.75
CA ALA A 275 24.19 2.70 10.76
C ALA A 275 23.01 3.43 11.43
N ARG A 276 22.48 4.44 10.73
CA ARG A 276 21.25 5.09 11.13
C ARG A 276 20.06 4.27 10.66
N ILE A 277 19.26 3.78 11.61
CA ILE A 277 18.10 2.95 11.32
C ILE A 277 16.83 3.76 11.52
N LEU A 278 15.98 3.83 10.50
CA LEU A 278 14.68 4.48 10.55
C LEU A 278 13.58 3.42 10.45
N ARG A 279 12.73 3.35 11.47
CA ARG A 279 11.55 2.50 11.46
C ARG A 279 10.34 3.25 10.93
N VAL A 280 9.69 2.64 9.94
CA VAL A 280 8.43 3.13 9.38
C VAL A 280 7.34 2.09 9.61
N ASP A 281 6.40 2.40 10.48
CA ASP A 281 5.19 1.61 10.72
C ASP A 281 4.00 2.55 10.98
N ARG A 282 2.82 1.95 11.19
CA ARG A 282 1.59 2.72 11.42
C ARG A 282 1.69 3.63 12.64
N ASP A 283 2.48 3.25 13.65
CA ASP A 283 2.61 4.03 14.89
C ASP A 283 3.63 5.16 14.75
N SER A 284 4.72 4.93 14.02
CA SER A 284 5.72 5.94 13.73
C SER A 284 5.25 6.98 12.70
N ALA A 285 4.29 6.61 11.84
CA ALA A 285 3.75 7.45 10.77
C ALA A 285 2.42 8.16 11.12
N LYS A 286 2.00 8.17 12.39
CA LYS A 286 0.72 8.75 12.84
C LYS A 286 0.59 10.26 12.59
N SER A 287 1.69 11.01 12.59
CA SER A 287 1.65 12.44 12.27
C SER A 287 2.25 12.72 10.90
N GLN A 288 1.58 13.55 10.13
CA GLN A 288 2.01 13.96 8.81
C GLN A 288 3.40 14.61 8.81
N SER A 289 3.69 15.45 9.83
CA SER A 289 5.00 16.08 10.00
C SER A 289 6.12 15.06 10.22
N ARG A 290 5.86 14.02 11.02
CA ARG A 290 6.83 12.95 11.28
C ARG A 290 7.10 12.11 10.03
N TRP A 291 6.05 11.82 9.26
CA TRP A 291 6.18 11.13 7.98
C TRP A 291 7.03 11.92 6.97
N HIS A 292 6.79 13.24 6.86
CA HIS A 292 7.60 14.11 6.01
C HIS A 292 9.06 14.14 6.41
N ALA A 293 9.37 14.25 7.72
CA ALA A 293 10.74 14.23 8.21
C ALA A 293 11.47 12.92 7.89
N VAL A 294 10.78 11.78 7.98
CA VAL A 294 11.35 10.47 7.62
C VAL A 294 11.64 10.40 6.12
N LEU A 295 10.71 10.83 5.27
CA LEU A 295 10.92 10.83 3.82
C LEU A 295 12.07 11.76 3.42
N GLU A 296 12.17 12.92 4.05
CA GLU A 296 13.26 13.88 3.80
C GLU A 296 14.63 13.29 4.18
N ALA A 297 14.72 12.62 5.34
CA ALA A 297 15.94 11.95 5.77
C ALA A 297 16.35 10.82 4.81
N ILE A 298 15.39 10.04 4.30
CA ILE A 298 15.66 8.99 3.31
C ILE A 298 16.17 9.61 2.00
N HIS A 299 15.54 10.67 1.50
CA HIS A 299 15.95 11.34 0.26
C HIS A 299 17.34 12.00 0.36
N LYS A 300 17.72 12.45 1.55
CA LYS A 300 19.07 13.01 1.82
C LYS A 300 20.15 11.94 2.00
N GLY A 301 19.79 10.66 1.98
CA GLY A 301 20.74 9.59 2.24
C GLY A 301 21.18 9.48 3.70
N GLU A 302 20.39 10.02 4.62
CA GLU A 302 20.68 10.03 6.06
C GLU A 302 20.16 8.79 6.81
N ALA A 303 19.74 7.74 6.11
CA ALA A 303 19.19 6.52 6.69
C ALA A 303 19.79 5.28 6.06
#